data_988e9150f4abf65e5751adb2c42e4367
#
_entry.id   988e9150f4abf65e5751adb2c42e4367
#
_cell.length_a   1.000
_cell.length_b   1.000
_cell.length_c   1.000
_cell.angle_alpha   90.00
_cell.angle_beta   90.00
_cell.angle_gamma   90.00
#
_symmetry.space_group_name_H-M   'P 1'
#
loop_
_entity.id
_entity.type
_entity.pdbx_description
1 polymer ?
#
loop_
_entity_poly.entity_id
_entity_poly.type
_entity_poly.pdbx_seq_one_letter_code
_entity_poly.pdbx_strand_id
1 'polypeptide(L)'
;IIAARDQWGRTPVVIGKKDGAYAATSESSSFPNLDYEIEKYLGPGEIVRMYPDHIEQLRQPNEGMQICSFLWVYYGFPTSCYEGKNVEEVRFTSGLKMGQMDKSEVDCACGIPDSGVGMALGYAEGKGVPYHRAISKYTPTWPRSFTPSNQEMRSLVAKMKLIPNRAMLQGKRLLFCDDSIVRGTQLRDNVKILYDYGAKEVHMRIACPPLILSLIHISEPTRRTPIS
;
A
#
# COMPACT_ATOMS: atom_id res chain seq x y z
N ILE A 1 -24.01 11.54 15.17
CA ILE A 1 -22.60 11.60 14.70
C ILE A 1 -22.62 12.28 13.32
N ILE A 2 -21.59 13.10 13.02
CA ILE A 2 -21.42 13.71 11.69
C ILE A 2 -20.21 13.08 11.04
N ALA A 3 -20.34 12.59 9.80
CA ALA A 3 -19.27 12.13 8.95
C ALA A 3 -19.14 13.07 7.74
N ALA A 4 -17.92 13.48 7.42
CA ALA A 4 -17.62 14.38 6.32
C ALA A 4 -16.39 13.90 5.55
N ARG A 5 -16.44 13.92 4.24
CA ARG A 5 -15.29 13.66 3.37
C ARG A 5 -14.73 14.98 2.85
N ASP A 6 -13.42 15.05 2.65
CA ASP A 6 -12.79 16.24 2.09
C ASP A 6 -13.33 16.59 0.69
N GLN A 7 -13.20 17.86 0.30
CA GLN A 7 -13.83 18.39 -0.92
C GLN A 7 -13.37 17.70 -2.22
N TRP A 8 -12.22 17.02 -2.21
CA TRP A 8 -11.68 16.31 -3.36
C TRP A 8 -11.88 14.79 -3.28
N GLY A 9 -12.41 14.29 -2.15
CA GLY A 9 -12.59 12.86 -1.92
C GLY A 9 -11.27 12.09 -1.80
N ARG A 10 -10.20 12.74 -1.37
CA ARG A 10 -8.85 12.16 -1.33
C ARG A 10 -8.76 10.97 -0.40
N THR A 11 -9.31 11.10 0.81
CA THR A 11 -9.36 10.01 1.80
C THR A 11 -10.76 9.44 1.82
N PRO A 12 -10.92 8.11 1.67
CA PRO A 12 -12.23 7.47 1.73
C PRO A 12 -12.88 7.67 3.10
N VAL A 13 -14.20 7.86 3.08
CA VAL A 13 -15.06 7.75 4.26
C VAL A 13 -16.17 6.79 3.89
N VAL A 14 -16.23 5.67 4.59
CA VAL A 14 -17.18 4.59 4.35
C VAL A 14 -18.18 4.54 5.49
N ILE A 15 -19.45 4.46 5.18
CA ILE A 15 -20.52 4.30 6.15
C ILE A 15 -20.92 2.83 6.16
N GLY A 16 -20.90 2.24 7.34
CA GLY A 16 -21.41 0.90 7.61
C GLY A 16 -22.71 0.96 8.40
N LYS A 17 -23.54 -0.05 8.19
CA LYS A 17 -24.83 -0.23 8.84
C LYS A 17 -24.91 -1.62 9.47
N LYS A 18 -25.49 -1.70 10.64
CA LYS A 18 -26.04 -2.90 11.23
C LYS A 18 -27.34 -2.58 11.95
N ASP A 19 -28.05 -3.59 12.47
CA ASP A 19 -29.30 -3.37 13.16
C ASP A 19 -29.16 -2.35 14.31
N GLY A 20 -29.92 -1.26 14.22
CA GLY A 20 -29.93 -0.17 15.21
C GLY A 20 -28.67 0.69 15.28
N ALA A 21 -27.74 0.60 14.31
CA ALA A 21 -26.50 1.38 14.37
C ALA A 21 -25.87 1.69 13.01
N TYR A 22 -25.25 2.87 12.93
CA TYR A 22 -24.34 3.26 11.84
C TYR A 22 -22.94 3.54 12.37
N ALA A 23 -21.94 3.26 11.56
CA ALA A 23 -20.56 3.58 11.84
C ALA A 23 -19.89 4.25 10.61
N ALA A 24 -18.89 5.08 10.86
CA ALA A 24 -18.06 5.66 9.81
C ALA A 24 -16.58 5.28 10.03
N THR A 25 -15.90 4.93 8.95
CA THR A 25 -14.47 4.61 8.95
C THR A 25 -13.80 5.05 7.66
N SER A 26 -12.48 5.23 7.70
CA SER A 26 -11.66 5.34 6.49
C SER A 26 -11.14 3.99 6.00
N GLU A 27 -11.30 2.92 6.80
CA GLU A 27 -10.77 1.58 6.54
C GLU A 27 -11.89 0.54 6.60
N SER A 28 -12.35 0.11 5.44
CA SER A 28 -13.54 -0.75 5.31
C SER A 28 -13.37 -2.15 5.89
N SER A 29 -12.12 -2.64 6.03
CA SER A 29 -11.84 -3.97 6.60
C SER A 29 -12.28 -4.14 8.07
N SER A 30 -12.53 -3.03 8.78
CA SER A 30 -13.04 -3.06 10.14
C SER A 30 -14.51 -3.51 10.24
N PHE A 31 -15.30 -3.30 9.18
CA PHE A 31 -16.73 -3.56 9.22
C PHE A 31 -17.08 -5.04 9.35
N PRO A 32 -16.52 -5.97 8.57
CA PRO A 32 -16.81 -7.39 8.73
C PRO A 32 -16.52 -7.92 10.14
N ASN A 33 -15.46 -7.40 10.79
CA ASN A 33 -15.08 -7.81 12.15
C ASN A 33 -16.06 -7.33 13.24
N LEU A 34 -16.93 -6.38 12.90
CA LEU A 34 -17.88 -5.75 13.82
C LEU A 34 -19.33 -5.95 13.39
N ASP A 35 -19.57 -6.87 12.44
CA ASP A 35 -20.88 -7.21 11.87
C ASP A 35 -21.59 -6.00 11.23
N TYR A 36 -20.83 -5.12 10.59
CA TYR A 36 -21.36 -4.05 9.76
C TYR A 36 -21.29 -4.41 8.28
N GLU A 37 -22.34 -4.08 7.55
CA GLU A 37 -22.33 -4.08 6.08
C GLU A 37 -22.02 -2.68 5.55
N ILE A 38 -21.38 -2.60 4.38
CA ILE A 38 -21.10 -1.30 3.75
C ILE A 38 -22.41 -0.74 3.19
N GLU A 39 -22.86 0.39 3.72
CA GLU A 39 -24.05 1.11 3.24
C GLU A 39 -23.70 2.03 2.07
N LYS A 40 -22.65 2.84 2.23
CA LYS A 40 -22.19 3.74 1.15
C LYS A 40 -20.75 4.25 1.37
N TYR A 41 -20.13 4.65 0.27
CA TYR A 41 -18.95 5.52 0.28
C TYR A 41 -19.41 6.97 0.15
N LEU A 42 -18.97 7.86 1.03
CA LEU A 42 -19.25 9.28 0.88
C LEU A 42 -18.52 9.83 -0.35
N GLY A 43 -19.21 10.63 -1.15
CA GLY A 43 -18.62 11.34 -2.27
C GLY A 43 -17.73 12.52 -1.84
N PRO A 44 -17.01 13.17 -2.78
CA PRO A 44 -16.15 14.32 -2.49
C PRO A 44 -16.95 15.47 -1.86
N GLY A 45 -16.52 15.94 -0.69
CA GLY A 45 -17.16 17.02 0.04
C GLY A 45 -18.53 16.69 0.64
N GLU A 46 -18.97 15.44 0.55
CA GLU A 46 -20.25 15.01 1.13
C GLU A 46 -20.20 15.03 2.64
N ILE A 47 -21.30 15.47 3.26
CA ILE A 47 -21.49 15.50 4.71
C ILE A 47 -22.82 14.83 5.05
N VAL A 48 -22.77 13.89 5.99
CA VAL A 48 -23.95 13.19 6.49
C VAL A 48 -24.00 13.26 8.02
N ARG A 49 -25.23 13.28 8.55
CA ARG A 49 -25.50 13.06 9.96
C ARG A 49 -26.11 11.67 10.13
N MET A 50 -25.49 10.87 10.98
CA MET A 50 -25.93 9.51 11.28
C MET A 50 -26.72 9.50 12.59
N TYR A 51 -27.90 8.93 12.54
CA TYR A 51 -28.75 8.56 13.67
C TYR A 51 -28.72 7.03 13.85
N PRO A 52 -29.29 6.48 14.90
CA PRO A 52 -29.32 5.01 15.06
C PRO A 52 -30.09 4.26 13.97
N ASP A 53 -31.10 4.90 13.40
CA ASP A 53 -32.09 4.31 12.49
C ASP A 53 -31.99 4.84 11.05
N HIS A 54 -31.37 6.00 10.82
CA HIS A 54 -31.29 6.61 9.48
C HIS A 54 -30.07 7.52 9.31
N ILE A 55 -29.83 7.91 8.07
CA ILE A 55 -28.80 8.88 7.68
C ILE A 55 -29.46 10.09 7.03
N GLU A 56 -29.13 11.28 7.53
CA GLU A 56 -29.54 12.56 6.94
C GLU A 56 -28.37 13.13 6.14
N GLN A 57 -28.59 13.45 4.87
CA GLN A 57 -27.59 14.11 4.04
C GLN A 57 -27.62 15.63 4.28
N LEU A 58 -26.53 16.18 4.83
CA LEU A 58 -26.40 17.61 5.10
C LEU A 58 -25.81 18.38 3.91
N ARG A 59 -24.95 17.72 3.14
CA ARG A 59 -24.33 18.29 1.94
C ARG A 59 -24.18 17.21 0.87
N GLN A 60 -24.59 17.53 -0.35
CA GLN A 60 -24.40 16.68 -1.52
C GLN A 60 -22.92 16.58 -1.90
N PRO A 61 -22.48 15.47 -2.52
CA PRO A 61 -21.14 15.35 -3.03
C PRO A 61 -20.87 16.35 -4.17
N ASN A 62 -19.63 16.79 -4.27
CA ASN A 62 -19.18 17.60 -5.39
C ASN A 62 -19.01 16.73 -6.65
N GLU A 63 -19.01 17.36 -7.82
CA GLU A 63 -18.57 16.73 -9.06
C GLU A 63 -17.04 16.56 -9.07
N GLY A 64 -16.59 15.41 -9.53
CA GLY A 64 -15.15 15.10 -9.66
C GLY A 64 -14.46 14.70 -8.35
N MET A 65 -13.64 13.68 -8.45
CA MET A 65 -12.89 13.09 -7.34
C MET A 65 -11.40 13.06 -7.69
N GLN A 66 -10.55 13.39 -6.72
CA GLN A 66 -9.09 13.30 -6.83
C GLN A 66 -8.55 12.25 -5.85
N ILE A 67 -8.93 11.00 -6.08
CA ILE A 67 -8.48 9.90 -5.25
C ILE A 67 -7.00 9.56 -5.55
N CYS A 68 -6.26 9.22 -4.50
CA CYS A 68 -4.86 8.86 -4.63
C CYS A 68 -4.70 7.34 -4.80
N SER A 69 -4.06 6.90 -5.89
CA SER A 69 -3.78 5.47 -6.12
C SER A 69 -2.92 4.82 -5.02
N PHE A 70 -2.22 5.63 -4.24
CA PHE A 70 -1.41 5.18 -3.11
C PHE A 70 -2.25 4.49 -2.00
N LEU A 71 -3.54 4.75 -1.96
CA LEU A 71 -4.48 4.01 -1.10
C LEU A 71 -4.43 2.51 -1.35
N TRP A 72 -4.42 2.08 -2.61
CA TRP A 72 -4.33 0.66 -2.97
C TRP A 72 -2.89 0.14 -2.96
N VAL A 73 -1.96 0.93 -3.46
CA VAL A 73 -0.57 0.48 -3.64
C VAL A 73 0.14 0.24 -2.31
N TYR A 74 -0.07 1.12 -1.33
CA TYR A 74 0.65 1.09 -0.05
C TYR A 74 -0.23 1.09 1.19
N TYR A 75 -1.14 2.09 1.28
CA TYR A 75 -1.81 2.43 2.53
C TYR A 75 -2.83 1.37 2.97
N GLY A 76 -3.65 0.88 2.04
CA GLY A 76 -4.79 0.02 2.34
C GLY A 76 -4.42 -1.34 2.89
N PHE A 77 -5.25 -1.84 3.79
CA PHE A 77 -5.16 -3.22 4.24
C PHE A 77 -5.65 -4.17 3.12
N PRO A 78 -5.07 -5.37 2.93
CA PRO A 78 -5.39 -6.23 1.79
C PRO A 78 -6.88 -6.55 1.60
N THR A 79 -7.62 -6.70 2.69
CA THR A 79 -9.06 -6.99 2.64
C THR A 79 -9.95 -5.77 2.48
N SER A 80 -9.37 -4.57 2.48
CA SER A 80 -10.12 -3.33 2.33
C SER A 80 -10.55 -3.05 0.90
N CYS A 81 -11.66 -2.34 0.78
CA CYS A 81 -12.15 -1.81 -0.48
C CYS A 81 -12.22 -0.28 -0.39
N TYR A 82 -11.76 0.39 -1.45
CA TYR A 82 -11.95 1.82 -1.64
C TYR A 82 -12.68 2.04 -2.96
N GLU A 83 -13.78 2.77 -2.93
CA GLU A 83 -14.64 3.00 -4.10
C GLU A 83 -15.05 1.70 -4.82
N GLY A 84 -15.33 0.65 -4.06
CA GLY A 84 -15.70 -0.66 -4.59
C GLY A 84 -14.56 -1.48 -5.20
N LYS A 85 -13.29 -1.03 -5.06
CA LYS A 85 -12.11 -1.76 -5.54
C LYS A 85 -11.31 -2.32 -4.39
N ASN A 86 -11.16 -3.66 -4.36
CA ASN A 86 -10.38 -4.33 -3.33
C ASN A 86 -8.89 -4.05 -3.48
N VAL A 87 -8.20 -3.88 -2.36
CA VAL A 87 -6.76 -3.55 -2.32
C VAL A 87 -5.90 -4.66 -2.88
N GLU A 88 -6.12 -5.90 -2.46
CA GLU A 88 -5.31 -7.04 -2.90
C GLU A 88 -5.53 -7.35 -4.39
N GLU A 89 -6.78 -7.25 -4.86
CA GLU A 89 -7.10 -7.42 -6.28
C GLU A 89 -6.37 -6.39 -7.16
N VAL A 90 -6.30 -5.13 -6.73
CA VAL A 90 -5.58 -4.08 -7.46
C VAL A 90 -4.08 -4.35 -7.46
N ARG A 91 -3.49 -4.75 -6.33
CA ARG A 91 -2.07 -5.14 -6.25
C ARG A 91 -1.76 -6.32 -7.15
N PHE A 92 -2.56 -7.38 -7.07
CA PHE A 92 -2.41 -8.56 -7.90
C PHE A 92 -2.49 -8.23 -9.40
N THR A 93 -3.53 -7.52 -9.83
CA THR A 93 -3.72 -7.12 -11.23
C THR A 93 -2.58 -6.24 -11.74
N SER A 94 -2.08 -5.34 -10.91
CA SER A 94 -0.90 -4.53 -11.25
C SER A 94 0.34 -5.41 -11.47
N GLY A 95 0.58 -6.35 -10.57
CA GLY A 95 1.66 -7.32 -10.70
C GLY A 95 1.55 -8.20 -11.94
N LEU A 96 0.36 -8.71 -12.22
CA LEU A 96 0.07 -9.54 -13.38
C LEU A 96 0.45 -8.83 -14.68
N LYS A 97 0.02 -7.58 -14.85
CA LYS A 97 0.36 -6.77 -16.03
C LYS A 97 1.87 -6.52 -16.13
N MET A 98 2.52 -6.21 -15.00
CA MET A 98 3.97 -6.02 -14.99
C MET A 98 4.71 -7.31 -15.39
N GLY A 99 4.29 -8.47 -14.89
CA GLY A 99 4.88 -9.76 -15.24
C GLY A 99 4.75 -10.09 -16.72
N GLN A 100 3.59 -9.84 -17.31
CA GLN A 100 3.34 -10.03 -18.75
C GLN A 100 4.20 -9.15 -19.65
N MET A 101 4.52 -7.93 -19.19
CA MET A 101 5.31 -6.96 -19.97
C MET A 101 6.82 -7.11 -19.75
N ASP A 102 7.25 -7.72 -18.67
CA ASP A 102 8.65 -7.80 -18.28
C ASP A 102 9.44 -8.80 -19.11
N LYS A 103 10.57 -8.37 -19.65
CA LYS A 103 11.49 -9.18 -20.45
C LYS A 103 12.68 -9.74 -19.66
N SER A 104 12.82 -9.38 -18.37
CA SER A 104 13.94 -9.85 -17.54
C SER A 104 13.87 -11.36 -17.34
N GLU A 105 15.01 -12.02 -17.40
CA GLU A 105 15.13 -13.44 -17.07
C GLU A 105 15.32 -13.61 -15.56
N VAL A 106 14.31 -14.16 -14.89
CA VAL A 106 14.30 -14.38 -13.45
C VAL A 106 13.83 -15.80 -13.12
N ASP A 107 14.32 -16.34 -12.03
CA ASP A 107 13.99 -17.71 -11.61
C ASP A 107 12.75 -17.76 -10.71
N CYS A 108 12.44 -16.68 -10.03
CA CYS A 108 11.22 -16.54 -9.20
C CYS A 108 10.90 -15.08 -8.88
N ALA A 109 9.65 -14.85 -8.53
CA ALA A 109 9.17 -13.57 -7.98
C ALA A 109 9.04 -13.62 -6.45
N CYS A 110 9.30 -12.51 -5.81
CA CYS A 110 9.28 -12.32 -4.36
C CYS A 110 8.62 -10.98 -4.03
N GLY A 111 7.93 -10.89 -2.90
CA GLY A 111 7.38 -9.63 -2.41
C GLY A 111 8.13 -9.10 -1.19
N ILE A 112 8.34 -7.79 -1.13
CA ILE A 112 8.72 -7.15 0.13
C ILE A 112 7.49 -7.13 1.04
N PRO A 113 7.54 -7.77 2.22
CA PRO A 113 6.38 -7.83 3.11
C PRO A 113 6.05 -6.45 3.72
N ASP A 114 4.76 -6.07 3.82
CA ASP A 114 3.58 -6.84 3.42
C ASP A 114 3.00 -6.34 2.08
N SER A 115 3.23 -5.07 1.73
CA SER A 115 2.62 -4.38 0.57
C SER A 115 3.01 -4.94 -0.79
N GLY A 116 4.25 -5.43 -0.93
CA GLY A 116 4.73 -6.03 -2.18
C GLY A 116 4.25 -7.46 -2.46
N VAL A 117 3.60 -8.12 -1.50
CA VAL A 117 3.24 -9.55 -1.63
C VAL A 117 2.18 -9.79 -2.71
N GLY A 118 1.05 -9.08 -2.65
CA GLY A 118 -0.02 -9.24 -3.65
C GLY A 118 0.45 -8.95 -5.06
N MET A 119 1.27 -7.90 -5.21
CA MET A 119 1.86 -7.56 -6.50
C MET A 119 2.83 -8.65 -7.00
N ALA A 120 3.64 -9.23 -6.11
CA ALA A 120 4.58 -10.29 -6.48
C ALA A 120 3.87 -11.59 -6.86
N LEU A 121 2.74 -11.91 -6.24
CA LEU A 121 1.88 -13.03 -6.64
C LEU A 121 1.34 -12.84 -8.05
N GLY A 122 0.78 -11.67 -8.34
CA GLY A 122 0.32 -11.34 -9.69
C GLY A 122 1.47 -11.32 -10.70
N TYR A 123 2.63 -10.78 -10.35
CA TYR A 123 3.80 -10.80 -11.23
C TYR A 123 4.25 -12.23 -11.55
N ALA A 124 4.31 -13.11 -10.54
CA ALA A 124 4.68 -14.51 -10.73
C ALA A 124 3.78 -15.21 -11.74
N GLU A 125 2.46 -15.00 -11.63
CA GLU A 125 1.49 -15.54 -12.57
C GLU A 125 1.66 -14.94 -13.97
N GLY A 126 1.77 -13.61 -14.09
CA GLY A 126 1.92 -12.93 -15.38
C GLY A 126 3.21 -13.28 -16.11
N LYS A 127 4.28 -13.56 -15.38
CA LYS A 127 5.60 -13.94 -15.90
C LYS A 127 5.74 -15.45 -16.16
N GLY A 128 4.91 -16.27 -15.51
CA GLY A 128 5.01 -17.73 -15.55
C GLY A 128 6.18 -18.29 -14.73
N VAL A 129 6.54 -17.62 -13.62
CA VAL A 129 7.60 -18.06 -12.69
C VAL A 129 7.01 -18.32 -11.30
N PRO A 130 7.62 -19.18 -10.45
CA PRO A 130 7.11 -19.42 -9.11
C PRO A 130 7.26 -18.19 -8.21
N TYR A 131 6.31 -18.03 -7.28
CA TYR A 131 6.45 -17.10 -6.15
C TYR A 131 7.25 -17.77 -5.01
N HIS A 132 8.26 -17.09 -4.50
CA HIS A 132 9.03 -17.55 -3.33
C HIS A 132 8.98 -16.50 -2.21
N ARG A 133 8.74 -16.96 -0.98
CA ARG A 133 8.90 -16.11 0.20
C ARG A 133 10.40 -16.03 0.59
N ALA A 134 11.14 -15.24 -0.15
CA ALA A 134 12.57 -15.04 0.05
C ALA A 134 12.91 -14.14 1.24
N ILE A 135 11.95 -13.33 1.70
CA ILE A 135 12.05 -12.49 2.89
C ILE A 135 10.81 -12.69 3.75
N SER A 136 11.02 -12.76 5.07
CA SER A 136 9.95 -12.78 6.06
C SER A 136 10.05 -11.58 6.98
N LYS A 137 8.92 -11.01 7.35
CA LYS A 137 8.85 -9.93 8.33
C LYS A 137 8.87 -10.51 9.74
N TYR A 138 9.71 -9.96 10.60
CA TYR A 138 9.74 -10.31 12.01
C TYR A 138 8.83 -9.35 12.80
N THR A 139 7.67 -9.84 13.16
CA THR A 139 6.60 -9.02 13.79
C THR A 139 6.74 -8.78 15.30
N PRO A 140 7.42 -9.64 16.11
CA PRO A 140 7.51 -9.43 17.56
C PRO A 140 8.31 -8.20 17.98
N THR A 141 9.11 -7.62 17.08
CA THR A 141 9.89 -6.41 17.36
C THR A 141 9.17 -5.16 16.87
N TRP A 142 9.39 -4.07 17.52
CA TRP A 142 9.03 -2.66 17.28
C TRP A 142 8.14 -2.40 16.04
N PRO A 143 6.92 -1.87 16.21
CA PRO A 143 5.96 -1.70 15.11
C PRO A 143 6.47 -0.78 13.98
N ARG A 144 7.40 0.16 14.28
CA ARG A 144 7.96 1.09 13.30
C ARG A 144 9.45 1.32 13.50
N SER A 145 10.26 1.19 12.45
CA SER A 145 11.73 1.30 12.49
C SER A 145 12.24 2.72 12.79
N PHE A 146 11.40 3.75 12.71
CA PHE A 146 11.78 5.15 13.00
C PHE A 146 11.50 5.59 14.44
N THR A 147 10.90 4.74 15.25
CA THR A 147 10.55 5.04 16.66
C THR A 147 11.78 5.22 17.57
N PRO A 148 12.90 4.48 17.40
CA PRO A 148 14.09 4.71 18.21
C PRO A 148 14.75 6.06 17.91
N SER A 149 15.21 6.74 18.95
CA SER A 149 15.85 8.07 18.87
C SER A 149 17.27 8.03 18.29
N ASN A 150 17.96 6.88 18.40
CA ASN A 150 19.35 6.70 17.95
C ASN A 150 19.41 6.04 16.55
N GLN A 151 20.32 6.53 15.68
CA GLN A 151 20.50 6.03 14.30
C GLN A 151 21.00 4.58 14.26
N GLU A 152 21.89 4.19 15.17
CA GLU A 152 22.40 2.82 15.25
C GLU A 152 21.28 1.83 15.61
N MET A 153 20.44 2.19 16.58
CA MET A 153 19.28 1.40 16.96
C MET A 153 18.27 1.31 15.81
N ARG A 154 18.03 2.39 15.08
CA ARG A 154 17.17 2.37 13.88
C ARG A 154 17.70 1.42 12.81
N SER A 155 19.01 1.42 12.56
CA SER A 155 19.66 0.51 11.60
C SER A 155 19.56 -0.95 12.06
N LEU A 156 19.73 -1.21 13.35
CA LEU A 156 19.59 -2.54 13.94
C LEU A 156 18.15 -3.04 13.82
N VAL A 157 17.18 -2.23 14.20
CA VAL A 157 15.74 -2.55 14.09
C VAL A 157 15.34 -2.80 12.63
N ALA A 158 15.86 -2.01 11.69
CA ALA A 158 15.60 -2.22 10.26
C ALA A 158 16.15 -3.57 9.77
N LYS A 159 17.37 -3.96 10.20
CA LYS A 159 17.97 -5.26 9.89
C LYS A 159 17.19 -6.43 10.50
N MET A 160 16.69 -6.27 11.73
CA MET A 160 15.92 -7.32 12.41
C MET A 160 14.53 -7.51 11.83
N LYS A 161 14.01 -6.51 11.14
CA LYS A 161 12.62 -6.47 10.68
C LYS A 161 12.35 -7.38 9.47
N LEU A 162 13.35 -7.55 8.61
CA LEU A 162 13.26 -8.34 7.40
C LEU A 162 14.34 -9.44 7.44
N ILE A 163 13.89 -10.68 7.55
CA ILE A 163 14.78 -11.86 7.64
C ILE A 163 14.82 -12.57 6.29
N PRO A 164 15.98 -12.58 5.59
CA PRO A 164 16.15 -13.32 4.36
C PRO A 164 16.15 -14.84 4.59
N ASN A 165 15.54 -15.58 3.67
CA ASN A 165 15.55 -17.04 3.68
C ASN A 165 16.59 -17.58 2.70
N ARG A 166 17.74 -18.00 3.21
CA ARG A 166 18.88 -18.48 2.41
C ARG A 166 18.50 -19.60 1.43
N ALA A 167 17.68 -20.55 1.86
CA ALA A 167 17.24 -21.67 1.00
C ALA A 167 16.44 -21.22 -0.23
N MET A 168 15.76 -20.07 -0.12
CA MET A 168 14.97 -19.50 -1.20
C MET A 168 15.76 -18.54 -2.10
N LEU A 169 16.92 -18.04 -1.62
CA LEU A 169 17.71 -17.00 -2.28
C LEU A 169 18.91 -17.56 -3.04
N GLN A 170 19.58 -18.57 -2.47
CA GLN A 170 20.91 -18.98 -2.91
C GLN A 170 20.93 -19.42 -4.37
N GLY A 171 21.83 -18.81 -5.16
CA GLY A 171 22.09 -19.13 -6.56
C GLY A 171 21.01 -18.69 -7.54
N LYS A 172 19.96 -17.97 -7.10
CA LYS A 172 18.82 -17.60 -7.94
C LYS A 172 18.88 -16.15 -8.43
N ARG A 173 18.30 -15.94 -9.60
CA ARG A 173 17.94 -14.61 -10.14
C ARG A 173 16.55 -14.26 -9.61
N LEU A 174 16.50 -13.31 -8.72
CA LEU A 174 15.28 -12.97 -7.96
C LEU A 174 14.69 -11.67 -8.47
N LEU A 175 13.37 -11.62 -8.58
CA LEU A 175 12.66 -10.38 -8.76
C LEU A 175 11.83 -10.07 -7.52
N PHE A 176 12.03 -8.90 -6.97
CA PHE A 176 11.26 -8.38 -5.85
C PHE A 176 10.28 -7.31 -6.31
N CYS A 177 9.04 -7.44 -5.85
CA CYS A 177 8.04 -6.39 -5.96
C CYS A 177 7.96 -5.61 -4.64
N ASP A 178 7.86 -4.28 -4.75
CA ASP A 178 7.65 -3.37 -3.62
C ASP A 178 6.68 -2.25 -4.02
N ASP A 179 6.12 -1.57 -3.04
CA ASP A 179 5.16 -0.48 -3.28
C ASP A 179 5.81 0.80 -3.80
N SER A 180 6.91 1.25 -3.18
CA SER A 180 7.52 2.55 -3.46
C SER A 180 8.98 2.62 -3.06
N ILE A 181 9.72 3.52 -3.70
CA ILE A 181 11.08 3.92 -3.29
C ILE A 181 11.03 5.37 -2.82
N VAL A 182 11.30 5.61 -1.53
CA VAL A 182 11.30 6.96 -0.95
C VAL A 182 12.70 7.58 -0.98
N ARG A 183 13.67 6.99 -0.31
CA ARG A 183 15.05 7.51 -0.22
C ARG A 183 16.11 6.58 -0.82
N GLY A 184 15.75 5.37 -1.24
CA GLY A 184 16.65 4.38 -1.80
C GLY A 184 17.67 3.74 -0.83
N THR A 185 17.89 4.32 0.36
CA THR A 185 18.86 3.81 1.33
C THR A 185 18.50 2.42 1.83
N GLN A 186 17.25 2.25 2.27
CA GLN A 186 16.75 0.95 2.73
C GLN A 186 16.78 -0.10 1.63
N LEU A 187 16.45 0.30 0.40
CA LEU A 187 16.49 -0.59 -0.76
C LEU A 187 17.91 -1.09 -1.01
N ARG A 188 18.90 -0.19 -1.00
CA ARG A 188 20.33 -0.54 -1.19
C ARG A 188 20.81 -1.51 -0.13
N ASP A 189 20.48 -1.26 1.14
CA ASP A 189 20.87 -2.11 2.26
C ASP A 189 20.21 -3.50 2.15
N ASN A 190 18.95 -3.54 1.79
CA ASN A 190 18.21 -4.80 1.58
C ASN A 190 18.82 -5.60 0.41
N VAL A 191 19.11 -4.95 -0.72
CA VAL A 191 19.74 -5.61 -1.87
C VAL A 191 21.10 -6.17 -1.52
N LYS A 192 21.94 -5.44 -0.76
CA LYS A 192 23.21 -5.93 -0.27
C LYS A 192 23.05 -7.19 0.56
N ILE A 193 22.12 -7.19 1.51
CA ILE A 193 21.83 -8.38 2.34
C ILE A 193 21.43 -9.57 1.46
N LEU A 194 20.64 -9.39 0.41
CA LEU A 194 20.26 -10.48 -0.48
C LEU A 194 21.47 -11.10 -1.18
N TYR A 195 22.42 -10.30 -1.65
CA TYR A 195 23.67 -10.80 -2.22
C TYR A 195 24.54 -11.51 -1.17
N ASP A 196 24.64 -11.00 0.06
CA ASP A 196 25.36 -11.63 1.17
C ASP A 196 24.77 -13.01 1.52
N TYR A 197 23.48 -13.21 1.27
CA TYR A 197 22.78 -14.50 1.42
C TYR A 197 22.87 -15.41 0.19
N GLY A 198 23.56 -14.98 -0.86
CA GLY A 198 23.88 -15.79 -2.04
C GLY A 198 22.96 -15.65 -3.22
N ALA A 199 22.17 -14.57 -3.31
CA ALA A 199 21.41 -14.26 -4.53
C ALA A 199 22.39 -14.07 -5.71
N LYS A 200 22.05 -14.62 -6.88
CA LYS A 200 22.82 -14.44 -8.12
C LYS A 200 22.55 -13.08 -8.75
N GLU A 201 21.30 -12.71 -8.84
CA GLU A 201 20.84 -11.43 -9.37
C GLU A 201 19.61 -10.96 -8.57
N VAL A 202 19.47 -9.65 -8.44
CA VAL A 202 18.31 -9.02 -7.77
C VAL A 202 17.72 -7.95 -8.70
N HIS A 203 16.51 -8.16 -9.12
CA HIS A 203 15.69 -7.22 -9.89
C HIS A 203 14.61 -6.65 -9.00
N MET A 204 14.22 -5.39 -9.23
CA MET A 204 13.14 -4.74 -8.49
C MET A 204 12.06 -4.23 -9.44
N ARG A 205 10.79 -4.35 -9.02
CA ARG A 205 9.65 -3.72 -9.69
C ARG A 205 8.83 -2.99 -8.63
N ILE A 206 8.57 -1.73 -8.93
CA ILE A 206 7.93 -0.80 -7.99
C ILE A 206 6.56 -0.45 -8.54
N ALA A 207 5.53 -0.58 -7.71
CA ALA A 207 4.14 -0.32 -8.10
C ALA A 207 3.87 1.17 -8.32
N CYS A 208 4.44 2.01 -7.44
CA CYS A 208 4.25 3.45 -7.53
C CYS A 208 5.08 4.03 -8.69
N PRO A 209 4.48 4.79 -9.61
CA PRO A 209 5.22 5.51 -10.64
C PRO A 209 6.12 6.59 -10.01
N PRO A 210 7.14 7.09 -10.74
CA PRO A 210 7.98 8.19 -10.26
C PRO A 210 7.13 9.41 -9.90
N LEU A 211 7.33 9.94 -8.69
CA LEU A 211 6.70 11.19 -8.27
C LEU A 211 7.49 12.36 -8.87
N ILE A 212 6.97 12.94 -9.93
CA ILE A 212 7.57 14.09 -10.63
C ILE A 212 7.04 15.43 -10.10
N LEU A 213 5.96 15.41 -9.31
CA LEU A 213 5.36 16.59 -8.68
C LEU A 213 5.19 16.32 -7.18
N SER A 214 5.55 17.31 -6.35
CA SER A 214 5.24 17.25 -4.91
C SER A 214 3.79 17.66 -4.66
N LEU A 215 3.27 17.35 -3.46
CA LEU A 215 1.94 17.78 -3.03
C LEU A 215 1.78 19.31 -3.06
N ILE A 216 2.85 20.07 -2.84
CA ILE A 216 2.86 21.53 -2.96
C ILE A 216 2.53 21.97 -4.39
N HIS A 217 3.08 21.30 -5.39
CA HIS A 217 2.79 21.61 -6.81
C HIS A 217 1.35 21.28 -7.21
N ILE A 218 0.72 20.33 -6.51
CA ILE A 218 -0.66 19.92 -6.78
C ILE A 218 -1.66 20.82 -6.05
N SER A 219 -1.36 21.19 -4.80
CA SER A 219 -2.27 21.99 -3.95
C SER A 219 -2.08 23.50 -4.07
N GLU A 220 -0.86 23.97 -4.40
CA GLU A 220 -0.51 25.39 -4.56
C GLU A 220 0.33 25.62 -5.84
N PRO A 221 -0.24 25.50 -7.04
CA PRO A 221 0.52 25.56 -8.28
C PRO A 221 1.13 26.94 -8.58
N THR A 222 0.80 27.99 -7.83
CA THR A 222 1.17 29.38 -8.11
C THR A 222 2.31 29.94 -7.27
N ARG A 223 2.77 29.25 -6.23
CA ARG A 223 3.90 29.71 -5.42
C ARG A 223 5.20 29.00 -5.80
N ARG A 224 5.88 29.51 -6.82
CA ARG A 224 7.33 29.31 -6.95
C ARG A 224 8.03 30.25 -5.95
N THR A 225 8.45 29.74 -4.81
CA THR A 225 9.51 30.39 -4.01
C THR A 225 10.82 30.10 -4.71
N PRO A 226 11.60 31.12 -5.13
CA PRO A 226 12.96 30.88 -5.59
C PRO A 226 13.75 30.29 -4.42
N ILE A 227 14.39 29.16 -4.67
CA ILE A 227 15.39 28.63 -3.74
C ILE A 227 16.63 29.49 -3.97
N SER A 228 16.93 30.36 -2.99
CA SER A 228 18.21 31.08 -2.89
C SER A 228 19.29 30.15 -2.39
#